data_719608ddfcb01523db1d0f1a7ca84c69
#
_entry.id   719608ddfcb01523db1d0f1a7ca84c69
#
_cell.length_a   1.000
_cell.length_b   1.000
_cell.length_c   1.000
_cell.angle_alpha   90.00
_cell.angle_beta   90.00
_cell.angle_gamma   90.00
#
_symmetry.space_group_name_H-M   'P 1'
#
loop_
_entity.id
_entity.type
_entity.pdbx_description
1 polymer ?
#
loop_
_entity_poly.entity_id
_entity_poly.type
_entity_poly.pdbx_seq_one_letter_code
_entity_poly.pdbx_strand_id
1 'polypeptide(L)' 'MVSAPTLHVVSTELAVGSFAMAGIAFLLAGLGS' A
#
# COMPACT_ATOMS: atom_id res chain seq x y z
N MET A 1 -21.94 2.18 8.74
CA MET A 1 -21.31 3.18 7.85
C MET A 1 -19.99 3.66 8.42
N VAL A 2 -19.04 3.90 7.55
CA VAL A 2 -17.69 4.32 7.96
C VAL A 2 -17.70 5.85 8.10
N SER A 3 -17.09 6.36 9.19
CA SER A 3 -16.99 7.80 9.39
C SER A 3 -15.92 8.38 8.46
N ALA A 4 -15.98 9.70 8.21
CA ALA A 4 -15.01 10.36 7.37
C ALA A 4 -13.57 10.22 7.89
N PRO A 5 -13.30 10.40 9.19
CA PRO A 5 -11.94 10.19 9.72
C PRO A 5 -11.45 8.76 9.53
N THR A 6 -12.33 7.78 9.76
CA THR A 6 -11.97 6.37 9.58
C THR A 6 -11.71 6.07 8.11
N LEU A 7 -12.52 6.60 7.22
CA LEU A 7 -12.34 6.41 5.79
C LEU A 7 -10.99 7.00 5.33
N HIS A 8 -10.65 8.17 5.85
CA HIS A 8 -9.37 8.80 5.53
C HIS A 8 -8.19 7.93 5.96
N VAL A 9 -8.23 7.40 7.18
CA VAL A 9 -7.17 6.55 7.70
C VAL A 9 -7.03 5.28 6.87
N VAL A 10 -8.15 4.61 6.58
CA VAL A 10 -8.14 3.37 5.81
C VAL A 10 -7.62 3.61 4.39
N SER A 11 -8.08 4.68 3.75
CA SER A 11 -7.63 5.02 2.39
C SER A 11 -6.14 5.32 2.36
N THR A 12 -5.63 6.04 3.36
CA THR A 12 -4.21 6.37 3.47
C THR A 12 -3.39 5.09 3.65
N GLU A 13 -3.85 4.19 4.52
CA GLU A 13 -3.17 2.92 4.74
C GLU A 13 -3.13 2.08 3.47
N LEU A 14 -4.23 2.02 2.74
CA LEU A 14 -4.29 1.29 1.48
C LEU A 14 -3.32 1.85 0.46
N ALA A 15 -3.26 3.17 0.33
CA ALA A 15 -2.36 3.82 -0.62
C ALA A 15 -0.90 3.55 -0.27
N VAL A 16 -0.53 3.76 0.99
CA VAL A 16 0.84 3.55 1.45
C VAL A 16 1.21 2.07 1.40
N GLY A 17 0.30 1.21 1.83
CA GLY A 17 0.51 -0.24 1.80
C GLY A 17 0.70 -0.77 0.39
N SER A 18 -0.10 -0.29 -0.56
CA SER A 18 0.02 -0.70 -1.96
C SER A 18 1.35 -0.26 -2.54
N PHE A 19 1.78 0.95 -2.22
CA PHE A 19 3.08 1.46 -2.68
C PHE A 19 4.22 0.61 -2.13
N ALA A 20 4.16 0.27 -0.84
CA ALA A 20 5.19 -0.54 -0.20
C ALA A 20 5.24 -1.94 -0.81
N MET A 21 4.09 -2.56 -1.02
CA MET A 21 4.02 -3.88 -1.62
C MET A 21 4.56 -3.89 -3.05
N ALA A 22 4.21 -2.89 -3.83
CA ALA A 22 4.72 -2.76 -5.19
C ALA A 22 6.24 -2.58 -5.20
N GLY A 23 6.77 -1.80 -4.25
CA GLY A 23 8.20 -1.60 -4.12
C GLY A 23 8.93 -2.89 -3.79
N ILE A 24 8.40 -3.67 -2.84
CA ILE A 24 8.98 -4.96 -2.47
C ILE A 24 8.93 -5.92 -3.66
N ALA A 25 7.81 -6.00 -4.34
CA ALA A 25 7.67 -6.87 -5.50
C ALA A 25 8.66 -6.50 -6.60
N PHE A 26 8.85 -5.21 -6.83
CA PHE A 26 9.80 -4.72 -7.82
C PHE A 26 11.23 -5.13 -7.47
N LEU A 27 11.60 -4.97 -6.20
CA LEU A 27 12.95 -5.35 -5.74
C LEU A 27 13.19 -6.85 -5.86
N LEU A 28 12.22 -7.65 -5.47
CA LEU A 28 12.34 -9.11 -5.57
C LEU A 28 12.46 -9.56 -7.02
N ALA A 29 11.69 -8.96 -7.91
CA ALA A 29 11.78 -9.28 -9.33
C ALA A 29 13.15 -8.91 -9.90
N GLY A 30 13.69 -7.76 -9.50
CA GLY A 30 15.01 -7.33 -9.95
C GLY A 30 16.11 -8.22 -9.45
N LEU A 31 16.02 -8.67 -8.19
CA LEU A 31 17.05 -9.56 -7.63
C LEU A 31 16.94 -10.98 -8.16
N GLY A 32 15.72 -11.41 -8.50
CA GLY A 32 15.49 -12.78 -8.96
C GLY A 32 15.68 -13.01 -10.46
N SER A 33 15.83 -11.95 -11.22
CA SER A 33 15.97 -12.10 -12.69
C SER A 33 17.43 -12.03 -13.15
#